data_a1e7e7ea982f416b8d377ecedd7c5b54
#
_entry.id   a1e7e7ea982f416b8d377ecedd7c5b54
#
_cell.length_a   1.000
_cell.length_b   1.000
_cell.length_c   1.000
_cell.angle_alpha   90.00
_cell.angle_beta   90.00
_cell.angle_gamma   90.00
#
_symmetry.space_group_name_H-M   'P 1'
#
loop_
_entity.id
_entity.type
_entity.pdbx_description
1 polymer ?
#
loop_
_entity_poly.entity_id
_entity_poly.type
_entity_poly.pdbx_seq_one_letter_code
_entity_poly.pdbx_strand_id
1 'polypeptide(L)'
;MKASILIVGALVAVILLTSGVCAAAPQVPLQLPTETPAEIHITGLGNNSAALWIAILLSLLTLIPSLLLCLTPFARLLVVFHFLRQALGLQTTPSNQTLIGLALILTFFLIQPMGLSIYQTAIVPYQRGAISLDQAWPRAAAPLRSFMLHYVREKDVALFVELAKEPRPRNSNDISMRVLVPAYIVSELHTGFQIGAVLFLPFLVIDMVVASVTTSIGMLQLPPVVISTPLKLLLFVMVDGWNLVIGSLMRSFG
;
A
#
# COMPACT_ATOMS: atom_id res chain seq x y z
N MET A 1 18.36 -12.65 14.70
CA MET A 1 17.23 -12.21 15.52
C MET A 1 17.30 -10.74 15.95
N LYS A 2 18.40 -10.24 16.52
CA LYS A 2 18.51 -8.82 16.94
C LYS A 2 18.48 -7.79 15.80
N ALA A 3 19.06 -8.10 14.64
CA ALA A 3 19.09 -7.19 13.48
C ALA A 3 17.72 -7.06 12.79
N SER A 4 16.92 -8.13 12.76
CA SER A 4 15.57 -8.10 12.20
C SER A 4 14.63 -7.21 13.02
N ILE A 5 14.80 -7.22 14.34
CA ILE A 5 14.03 -6.39 15.27
C ILE A 5 14.39 -4.90 15.11
N LEU A 6 15.65 -4.58 14.83
CA LEU A 6 16.11 -3.21 14.61
C LEU A 6 15.58 -2.60 13.31
N ILE A 7 15.54 -3.38 12.22
CA ILE A 7 14.99 -2.93 10.91
C ILE A 7 13.49 -2.74 11.03
N VAL A 8 12.79 -3.64 11.73
CA VAL A 8 11.35 -3.52 12.03
C VAL A 8 11.06 -2.31 12.89
N GLY A 9 11.86 -2.11 13.95
CA GLY A 9 11.71 -0.96 14.84
C GLY A 9 11.93 0.38 14.11
N ALA A 10 12.90 0.46 13.20
CA ALA A 10 13.17 1.65 12.41
C ALA A 10 12.02 1.94 11.40
N LEU A 11 11.47 0.92 10.77
CA LEU A 11 10.36 1.07 9.81
C LEU A 11 9.06 1.45 10.52
N VAL A 12 8.78 0.84 11.67
CA VAL A 12 7.61 1.18 12.51
C VAL A 12 7.76 2.58 13.12
N ALA A 13 8.96 2.98 13.55
CA ALA A 13 9.22 4.33 14.07
C ALA A 13 9.01 5.42 13.01
N VAL A 14 9.42 5.18 11.76
CA VAL A 14 9.18 6.10 10.64
C VAL A 14 7.68 6.23 10.34
N ILE A 15 6.92 5.14 10.42
CA ILE A 15 5.47 5.13 10.19
C ILE A 15 4.72 5.83 11.33
N LEU A 16 5.14 5.64 12.58
CA LEU A 16 4.53 6.30 13.74
C LEU A 16 4.81 7.81 13.79
N LEU A 17 5.95 8.26 13.27
CA LEU A 17 6.29 9.69 13.16
C LEU A 17 5.47 10.42 12.08
N THR A 18 4.97 9.71 11.06
CA THR A 18 4.13 10.32 10.01
C THR A 18 2.64 10.35 10.35
N SER A 19 2.17 9.56 11.32
CA SER A 19 0.76 9.51 11.74
C SER A 19 0.39 10.48 12.86
N GLY A 20 1.33 11.27 13.36
CA GLY A 20 1.19 12.10 14.57
C GLY A 20 0.69 13.53 14.39
N VAL A 21 0.10 13.93 13.26
CA VAL A 21 -0.39 15.31 13.07
C VAL A 21 -1.86 15.33 12.64
N CYS A 22 -2.73 14.98 13.56
CA CYS A 22 -4.11 15.45 13.57
C CYS A 22 -4.66 15.41 14.99
N ALA A 23 -4.03 16.17 15.91
CA ALA A 23 -4.63 16.53 17.18
C ALA A 23 -5.49 17.77 16.94
N ALA A 24 -6.78 17.66 17.23
CA ALA A 24 -7.72 18.78 17.21
C ALA A 24 -7.21 19.91 18.11
N ALA A 25 -6.93 21.04 17.51
CA ALA A 25 -6.60 22.26 18.25
C ALA A 25 -7.82 22.74 19.05
N PRO A 26 -7.67 23.15 20.32
CA PRO A 26 -8.74 23.76 21.07
C PRO A 26 -9.14 25.08 20.41
N GLN A 27 -10.44 25.25 20.18
CA GLN A 27 -10.99 26.51 19.65
C GLN A 27 -10.91 27.58 20.75
N VAL A 28 -9.92 28.45 20.64
CA VAL A 28 -9.85 29.72 21.40
C VAL A 28 -10.63 30.78 20.59
N PRO A 29 -11.54 31.53 21.19
CA PRO A 29 -12.29 32.58 20.46
C PRO A 29 -11.32 33.66 19.98
N LEU A 30 -11.23 33.79 18.66
CA LEU A 30 -10.42 34.81 17.99
C LEU A 30 -11.04 36.20 18.22
N GLN A 31 -10.42 36.98 19.10
CA GLN A 31 -10.55 38.44 19.03
C GLN A 31 -9.60 38.92 17.94
N LEU A 32 -10.15 39.43 16.86
CA LEU A 32 -9.42 40.07 15.77
C LEU A 32 -8.82 41.39 16.25
N PRO A 33 -7.51 41.55 16.31
CA PRO A 33 -6.91 42.87 16.20
C PRO A 33 -6.88 43.22 14.70
N THR A 34 -7.44 44.36 14.36
CA THR A 34 -7.24 45.03 13.07
C THR A 34 -5.77 45.46 12.98
N GLU A 35 -4.92 44.59 12.53
CA GLU A 35 -3.54 44.93 12.11
C GLU A 35 -3.37 44.58 10.64
N THR A 36 -2.79 45.54 9.91
CA THR A 36 -2.36 45.54 8.52
C THR A 36 -1.78 44.18 8.12
N PRO A 37 -2.02 43.71 6.85
CA PRO A 37 -1.47 42.47 6.39
C PRO A 37 0.07 42.53 6.51
N ALA A 38 0.63 41.69 7.36
CA ALA A 38 2.05 41.49 7.42
C ALA A 38 2.45 40.91 6.04
N GLU A 39 2.97 41.79 5.19
CA GLU A 39 3.70 41.35 3.99
C GLU A 39 4.85 40.48 4.47
N ILE A 40 4.70 39.17 4.23
CA ILE A 40 5.81 38.24 4.37
C ILE A 40 6.82 38.62 3.27
N HIS A 41 7.68 39.59 3.59
CA HIS A 41 8.86 39.87 2.78
C HIS A 41 9.75 38.62 2.82
N ILE A 42 9.63 37.78 1.80
CA ILE A 42 10.64 36.76 1.51
C ILE A 42 11.86 37.51 0.92
N THR A 43 12.50 38.32 1.76
CA THR A 43 13.80 38.92 1.47
C THR A 43 14.86 37.85 1.75
N GLY A 44 15.25 37.10 0.74
CA GLY A 44 16.27 36.08 0.90
C GLY A 44 16.47 35.15 -0.31
N LEU A 45 16.03 35.53 -1.50
CA LEU A 45 16.33 34.78 -2.72
C LEU A 45 17.74 35.00 -3.28
N GLY A 46 18.63 35.65 -2.49
CA GLY A 46 20.04 35.74 -2.78
C GLY A 46 20.80 34.57 -2.13
N ASN A 47 21.16 33.57 -2.92
CA ASN A 47 22.02 32.43 -2.52
C ASN A 47 21.36 31.29 -1.72
N ASN A 48 20.06 31.04 -1.91
CA ASN A 48 19.31 30.01 -1.15
C ASN A 48 19.37 28.60 -1.78
N SER A 49 20.51 28.22 -2.34
CA SER A 49 20.73 26.82 -2.73
C SER A 49 20.47 25.85 -1.56
N ALA A 50 20.84 26.26 -0.33
CA ALA A 50 20.62 25.45 0.86
C ALA A 50 19.13 25.24 1.18
N ALA A 51 18.32 26.30 1.14
CA ALA A 51 16.87 26.20 1.39
C ALA A 51 16.15 25.33 0.34
N LEU A 52 16.52 25.47 -0.93
CA LEU A 52 16.01 24.63 -2.02
C LEU A 52 16.45 23.16 -1.83
N TRP A 53 17.69 22.90 -1.47
CA TRP A 53 18.17 21.55 -1.19
C TRP A 53 17.47 20.92 0.01
N ILE A 54 17.23 21.69 1.08
CA ILE A 54 16.47 21.23 2.23
C ILE A 54 15.01 20.91 1.82
N ALA A 55 14.35 21.78 1.05
CA ALA A 55 13.00 21.53 0.58
C ALA A 55 12.91 20.28 -0.31
N ILE A 56 13.86 20.10 -1.24
CA ILE A 56 13.96 18.90 -2.08
C ILE A 56 14.21 17.65 -1.22
N LEU A 57 15.12 17.73 -0.26
CA LEU A 57 15.43 16.61 0.64
C LEU A 57 14.23 16.22 1.48
N LEU A 58 13.50 17.18 2.05
CA LEU A 58 12.28 16.92 2.81
C LEU A 58 11.19 16.31 1.94
N SER A 59 10.99 16.84 0.72
CA SER A 59 10.02 16.28 -0.23
C SER A 59 10.40 14.86 -0.63
N LEU A 60 11.67 14.59 -0.89
CA LEU A 60 12.14 13.25 -1.21
C LEU A 60 11.96 12.29 -0.03
N LEU A 61 12.26 12.75 1.19
CA LEU A 61 12.09 11.96 2.41
C LEU A 61 10.63 11.54 2.65
N THR A 62 9.66 12.37 2.28
CA THR A 62 8.23 12.04 2.39
C THR A 62 7.75 11.09 1.28
N LEU A 63 8.37 11.12 0.09
CA LEU A 63 8.00 10.26 -1.04
C LEU A 63 8.58 8.84 -0.95
N ILE A 64 9.77 8.68 -0.35
CA ILE A 64 10.44 7.37 -0.25
C ILE A 64 9.55 6.31 0.42
N PRO A 65 8.91 6.55 1.59
CA PRO A 65 8.06 5.53 2.22
C PRO A 65 6.89 5.09 1.35
N SER A 66 6.21 6.04 0.67
CA SER A 66 5.09 5.70 -0.21
C SER A 66 5.53 4.90 -1.43
N LEU A 67 6.68 5.23 -2.02
CA LEU A 67 7.25 4.47 -3.13
C LEU A 67 7.61 3.04 -2.70
N LEU A 68 8.23 2.87 -1.53
CA LEU A 68 8.55 1.56 -0.99
C LEU A 68 7.29 0.70 -0.77
N LEU A 69 6.21 1.30 -0.26
CA LEU A 69 4.93 0.60 -0.11
C LEU A 69 4.36 0.15 -1.46
N CYS A 70 4.47 0.97 -2.50
CA CYS A 70 4.02 0.63 -3.85
C CYS A 70 4.85 -0.49 -4.49
N LEU A 71 6.12 -0.67 -4.11
CA LEU A 71 7.01 -1.74 -4.59
C LEU A 71 6.83 -3.07 -3.84
N THR A 72 5.91 -3.12 -2.90
CA THR A 72 5.62 -4.29 -2.06
C THR A 72 4.21 -4.80 -2.29
N PRO A 73 3.83 -5.98 -1.76
CA PRO A 73 2.47 -6.52 -1.81
C PRO A 73 1.39 -5.64 -1.15
N PHE A 74 1.80 -4.57 -0.47
CA PHE A 74 0.92 -3.70 0.32
C PHE A 74 -0.30 -3.20 -0.46
N ALA A 75 -0.10 -2.74 -1.70
CA ALA A 75 -1.18 -2.21 -2.53
C ALA A 75 -2.28 -3.25 -2.79
N ARG A 76 -1.90 -4.49 -3.14
CA ARG A 76 -2.84 -5.60 -3.35
C ARG A 76 -3.63 -5.90 -2.08
N LEU A 77 -2.94 -6.06 -0.95
CA LEU A 77 -3.56 -6.37 0.35
C LEU A 77 -4.55 -5.28 0.76
N LEU A 78 -4.16 -4.01 0.63
CA LEU A 78 -5.00 -2.87 1.01
C LEU A 78 -6.27 -2.80 0.14
N VAL A 79 -6.14 -2.98 -1.17
CA VAL A 79 -7.27 -3.01 -2.10
C VAL A 79 -8.24 -4.13 -1.72
N VAL A 80 -7.75 -5.35 -1.49
CA VAL A 80 -8.62 -6.49 -1.14
C VAL A 80 -9.32 -6.28 0.20
N PHE A 81 -8.65 -5.74 1.21
CA PHE A 81 -9.30 -5.44 2.50
C PHE A 81 -10.34 -4.34 2.38
N HIS A 82 -10.11 -3.36 1.52
CA HIS A 82 -11.12 -2.34 1.24
C HIS A 82 -12.36 -2.95 0.59
N PHE A 83 -12.18 -3.83 -0.41
CA PHE A 83 -13.28 -4.57 -1.03
C PHE A 83 -14.00 -5.49 -0.04
N LEU A 84 -13.28 -6.18 0.85
CA LEU A 84 -13.88 -7.01 1.89
C LEU A 84 -14.81 -6.21 2.79
N ARG A 85 -14.33 -5.06 3.29
CA ARG A 85 -15.16 -4.16 4.13
C ARG A 85 -16.41 -3.71 3.38
N GLN A 86 -16.26 -3.34 2.12
CA GLN A 86 -17.36 -2.88 1.28
C GLN A 86 -18.34 -4.01 0.96
N ALA A 87 -17.86 -5.23 0.69
CA ALA A 87 -18.67 -6.42 0.43
C ALA A 87 -19.55 -6.79 1.63
N LEU A 88 -19.02 -6.64 2.85
CA LEU A 88 -19.75 -6.85 4.10
C LEU A 88 -20.81 -5.76 4.38
N GLY A 89 -20.88 -4.69 3.58
CA GLY A 89 -21.77 -3.57 3.80
C GLY A 89 -21.35 -2.62 4.92
N LEU A 90 -20.08 -2.73 5.37
CA LEU A 90 -19.54 -1.91 6.45
C LEU A 90 -18.95 -0.60 5.90
N GLN A 91 -19.44 0.55 6.42
CA GLN A 91 -18.99 1.86 5.95
C GLN A 91 -17.72 2.35 6.65
N THR A 92 -17.62 2.15 7.96
CA THR A 92 -16.56 2.73 8.81
C THR A 92 -15.75 1.70 9.60
N THR A 93 -16.24 0.51 9.79
CA THR A 93 -15.62 -0.55 10.62
C THR A 93 -15.24 -1.76 9.76
N PRO A 94 -14.02 -2.30 9.83
CA PRO A 94 -12.83 -1.77 10.52
C PRO A 94 -12.37 -0.42 9.99
N SER A 95 -11.72 0.41 10.84
CA SER A 95 -11.22 1.72 10.42
C SER A 95 -10.14 1.59 9.33
N ASN A 96 -9.92 2.64 8.54
CA ASN A 96 -8.87 2.64 7.52
C ASN A 96 -7.49 2.37 8.14
N GLN A 97 -7.23 2.92 9.33
CA GLN A 97 -5.97 2.69 10.05
C GLN A 97 -5.77 1.22 10.43
N THR A 98 -6.85 0.54 10.87
CA THR A 98 -6.82 -0.89 11.17
C THR A 98 -6.50 -1.72 9.93
N LEU A 99 -7.13 -1.42 8.78
CA LEU A 99 -6.87 -2.12 7.52
C LEU A 99 -5.46 -1.86 7.01
N ILE A 100 -4.96 -0.62 7.09
CA ILE A 100 -3.59 -0.26 6.77
C ILE A 100 -2.61 -1.01 7.67
N GLY A 101 -2.84 -1.02 8.99
CA GLY A 101 -2.00 -1.74 9.95
C GLY A 101 -1.93 -3.23 9.64
N LEU A 102 -3.07 -3.86 9.38
CA LEU A 102 -3.12 -5.28 9.00
C LEU A 102 -2.39 -5.54 7.68
N ALA A 103 -2.61 -4.72 6.66
CA ALA A 103 -1.91 -4.82 5.38
C ALA A 103 -0.40 -4.68 5.54
N LEU A 104 0.08 -3.76 6.40
CA LEU A 104 1.50 -3.58 6.69
C LEU A 104 2.12 -4.80 7.37
N ILE A 105 1.45 -5.36 8.38
CA ILE A 105 1.92 -6.56 9.10
C ILE A 105 2.06 -7.74 8.12
N LEU A 106 1.05 -7.98 7.29
CA LEU A 106 1.08 -9.06 6.30
C LEU A 106 2.11 -8.81 5.19
N THR A 107 2.24 -7.56 4.74
CA THR A 107 3.29 -7.16 3.79
C THR A 107 4.66 -7.47 4.36
N PHE A 108 4.90 -7.08 5.62
CA PHE A 108 6.17 -7.35 6.29
C PHE A 108 6.47 -8.84 6.36
N PHE A 109 5.47 -9.66 6.67
CA PHE A 109 5.60 -11.11 6.70
C PHE A 109 5.99 -11.67 5.31
N LEU A 110 5.37 -11.18 4.24
CA LEU A 110 5.64 -11.59 2.86
C LEU A 110 7.03 -11.20 2.35
N ILE A 111 7.49 -9.98 2.68
CA ILE A 111 8.78 -9.49 2.19
C ILE A 111 9.97 -9.91 3.06
N GLN A 112 9.74 -10.57 4.19
CA GLN A 112 10.79 -11.02 5.10
C GLN A 112 11.91 -11.82 4.41
N PRO A 113 11.63 -12.84 3.58
CA PRO A 113 12.70 -13.62 2.92
C PRO A 113 13.53 -12.76 1.96
N MET A 114 12.88 -11.83 1.23
CA MET A 114 13.55 -10.87 0.37
C MET A 114 14.45 -9.91 1.19
N GLY A 115 13.94 -9.40 2.29
CA GLY A 115 14.69 -8.53 3.20
C GLY A 115 15.92 -9.21 3.79
N LEU A 116 15.82 -10.47 4.18
CA LEU A 116 16.95 -11.29 4.63
C LEU A 116 17.98 -11.49 3.53
N SER A 117 17.55 -11.73 2.29
CA SER A 117 18.44 -11.82 1.14
C SER A 117 19.22 -10.53 0.91
N ILE A 118 18.55 -9.38 0.92
CA ILE A 118 19.19 -8.06 0.79
C ILE A 118 20.21 -7.84 1.91
N TYR A 119 19.84 -8.15 3.15
CA TYR A 119 20.71 -8.01 4.31
C TYR A 119 22.00 -8.82 4.15
N GLN A 120 21.88 -10.08 3.74
CA GLN A 120 23.03 -11.00 3.62
C GLN A 120 23.91 -10.70 2.40
N THR A 121 23.31 -10.31 1.27
CA THR A 121 24.06 -10.17 0.00
C THR A 121 24.61 -8.78 -0.23
N ALA A 122 24.01 -7.74 0.37
CA ALA A 122 24.41 -6.37 0.16
C ALA A 122 24.86 -5.66 1.46
N ILE A 123 24.01 -5.67 2.53
CA ILE A 123 24.26 -4.87 3.70
C ILE A 123 25.44 -5.40 4.51
N VAL A 124 25.48 -6.69 4.83
CA VAL A 124 26.55 -7.31 5.62
C VAL A 124 27.92 -7.20 4.92
N PRO A 125 28.07 -7.52 3.63
CA PRO A 125 29.34 -7.35 2.92
C PRO A 125 29.81 -5.90 2.85
N TYR A 126 28.87 -4.96 2.66
CA TYR A 126 29.18 -3.52 2.68
C TYR A 126 29.69 -3.07 4.06
N GLN A 127 29.01 -3.45 5.15
CA GLN A 127 29.44 -3.10 6.52
C GLN A 127 30.80 -3.68 6.89
N ARG A 128 31.16 -4.82 6.30
CA ARG A 128 32.48 -5.45 6.50
C ARG A 128 33.58 -4.86 5.60
N GLY A 129 33.26 -3.87 4.77
CA GLY A 129 34.19 -3.32 3.80
C GLY A 129 34.57 -4.26 2.64
N ALA A 130 33.87 -5.40 2.49
CA ALA A 130 34.15 -6.38 1.45
C ALA A 130 33.68 -5.93 0.05
N ILE A 131 32.74 -4.98 -0.03
CA ILE A 131 32.21 -4.41 -1.26
C ILE A 131 32.04 -2.91 -1.14
N SER A 132 32.17 -2.19 -2.25
CA SER A 132 31.87 -0.75 -2.34
C SER A 132 30.36 -0.49 -2.41
N LEU A 133 29.96 0.79 -2.20
CA LEU A 133 28.56 1.18 -2.33
C LEU A 133 28.02 0.90 -3.75
N ASP A 134 28.82 1.13 -4.78
CA ASP A 134 28.47 0.88 -6.19
C ASP A 134 28.19 -0.60 -6.46
N GLN A 135 28.83 -1.50 -5.72
CA GLN A 135 28.59 -2.95 -5.79
C GLN A 135 27.43 -3.39 -4.89
N ALA A 136 27.22 -2.71 -3.76
CA ALA A 136 26.14 -3.04 -2.83
C ALA A 136 24.76 -2.71 -3.42
N TRP A 137 24.65 -1.60 -4.16
CA TRP A 137 23.39 -1.16 -4.75
C TRP A 137 22.76 -2.19 -5.71
N PRO A 138 23.44 -2.67 -6.75
CA PRO A 138 22.88 -3.70 -7.64
C PRO A 138 22.57 -5.02 -6.91
N ARG A 139 23.37 -5.39 -5.90
CA ARG A 139 23.09 -6.58 -5.07
C ARG A 139 21.85 -6.43 -4.20
N ALA A 140 21.57 -5.23 -3.70
CA ALA A 140 20.35 -4.94 -2.97
C ALA A 140 19.12 -4.90 -3.89
N ALA A 141 19.27 -4.38 -5.10
CA ALA A 141 18.20 -4.27 -6.08
C ALA A 141 17.81 -5.64 -6.69
N ALA A 142 18.72 -6.60 -6.77
CA ALA A 142 18.48 -7.88 -7.42
C ALA A 142 17.34 -8.71 -6.78
N PRO A 143 17.24 -8.89 -5.45
CA PRO A 143 16.12 -9.60 -4.84
C PRO A 143 14.78 -8.89 -5.05
N LEU A 144 14.75 -7.54 -4.98
CA LEU A 144 13.55 -6.74 -5.24
C LEU A 144 13.09 -6.90 -6.69
N ARG A 145 14.04 -6.85 -7.65
CA ARG A 145 13.78 -7.07 -9.06
C ARG A 145 13.18 -8.45 -9.30
N SER A 146 13.81 -9.50 -8.74
CA SER A 146 13.33 -10.88 -8.86
C SER A 146 11.91 -11.04 -8.31
N PHE A 147 11.63 -10.41 -7.17
CA PHE A 147 10.31 -10.39 -6.58
C PHE A 147 9.27 -9.73 -7.52
N MET A 148 9.56 -8.54 -8.03
CA MET A 148 8.64 -7.86 -8.96
C MET A 148 8.42 -8.65 -10.25
N LEU A 149 9.48 -9.25 -10.82
CA LEU A 149 9.40 -10.07 -12.04
C LEU A 149 8.50 -11.31 -11.85
N HIS A 150 8.47 -11.86 -10.64
CA HIS A 150 7.65 -13.04 -10.35
C HIS A 150 6.14 -12.73 -10.36
N TYR A 151 5.75 -11.51 -9.96
CA TYR A 151 4.34 -11.14 -9.81
C TYR A 151 3.83 -10.20 -10.90
N VAL A 152 4.70 -9.60 -11.71
CA VAL A 152 4.29 -8.72 -12.79
C VAL A 152 3.63 -9.50 -13.92
N ARG A 153 2.56 -8.98 -14.49
CA ARG A 153 1.86 -9.58 -15.63
C ARG A 153 2.56 -9.17 -16.93
N GLU A 154 2.74 -10.11 -17.84
CA GLU A 154 3.36 -9.86 -19.15
C GLU A 154 2.67 -8.74 -19.93
N LYS A 155 1.34 -8.66 -19.86
CA LYS A 155 0.55 -7.61 -20.54
C LYS A 155 0.92 -6.21 -20.05
N ASP A 156 1.14 -6.06 -18.73
CA ASP A 156 1.47 -4.78 -18.14
C ASP A 156 2.93 -4.40 -18.49
N VAL A 157 3.84 -5.39 -18.51
CA VAL A 157 5.22 -5.17 -18.99
C VAL A 157 5.21 -4.71 -20.46
N ALA A 158 4.46 -5.39 -21.33
CA ALA A 158 4.37 -5.04 -22.74
C ALA A 158 3.87 -3.61 -22.95
N LEU A 159 2.85 -3.18 -22.19
CA LEU A 159 2.33 -1.82 -22.21
C LEU A 159 3.42 -0.80 -21.87
N PHE A 160 4.17 -1.00 -20.79
CA PHE A 160 5.19 -0.05 -20.36
C PHE A 160 6.45 -0.08 -21.22
N VAL A 161 6.79 -1.20 -21.86
CA VAL A 161 7.84 -1.27 -22.90
C VAL A 161 7.47 -0.39 -24.09
N GLU A 162 6.23 -0.48 -24.55
CA GLU A 162 5.72 0.35 -25.66
C GLU A 162 5.73 1.84 -25.30
N LEU A 163 5.22 2.20 -24.12
CA LEU A 163 5.20 3.59 -23.63
C LEU A 163 6.60 4.16 -23.44
N ALA A 164 7.56 3.34 -22.98
CA ALA A 164 8.96 3.74 -22.82
C ALA A 164 9.72 3.81 -24.14
N LYS A 165 9.13 3.31 -25.24
CA LYS A 165 9.79 3.17 -26.55
C LYS A 165 11.08 2.35 -26.47
N GLU A 166 11.14 1.39 -25.55
CA GLU A 166 12.25 0.47 -25.42
C GLU A 166 12.09 -0.72 -26.39
N PRO A 167 13.21 -1.30 -26.87
CA PRO A 167 13.15 -2.52 -27.67
C PRO A 167 12.51 -3.65 -26.84
N ARG A 168 11.77 -4.53 -27.51
CA ARG A 168 11.15 -5.68 -26.83
C ARG A 168 12.21 -6.53 -26.13
N PRO A 169 12.08 -6.77 -24.81
CA PRO A 169 13.05 -7.55 -24.06
C PRO A 169 13.03 -8.99 -24.58
N ARG A 170 14.22 -9.58 -24.75
CA ARG A 170 14.36 -11.00 -25.14
C ARG A 170 14.21 -11.92 -23.94
N ASN A 171 14.62 -11.47 -22.78
CA ASN A 171 14.57 -12.20 -21.52
C ASN A 171 14.01 -11.30 -20.41
N SER A 172 13.48 -11.90 -19.34
CA SER A 172 13.02 -11.18 -18.16
C SER A 172 14.10 -10.28 -17.53
N ASN A 173 15.40 -10.66 -17.71
CA ASN A 173 16.53 -9.89 -17.21
C ASN A 173 16.82 -8.62 -18.02
N ASP A 174 16.29 -8.50 -19.22
CA ASP A 174 16.51 -7.33 -20.08
C ASP A 174 15.51 -6.20 -19.79
N ILE A 175 14.47 -6.46 -18.98
CA ILE A 175 13.44 -5.47 -18.63
C ILE A 175 14.08 -4.42 -17.73
N SER A 176 14.04 -3.14 -18.13
CA SER A 176 14.57 -2.04 -17.32
C SER A 176 13.72 -1.82 -16.06
N MET A 177 14.33 -1.33 -14.97
CA MET A 177 13.57 -0.98 -13.75
C MET A 177 12.56 0.14 -14.02
N ARG A 178 12.82 1.00 -15.00
CA ARG A 178 11.94 2.07 -15.46
C ARG A 178 10.60 1.53 -15.99
N VAL A 179 10.63 0.35 -16.64
CA VAL A 179 9.47 -0.37 -17.15
C VAL A 179 8.87 -1.26 -16.07
N LEU A 180 9.70 -1.99 -15.34
CA LEU A 180 9.27 -3.00 -14.38
C LEU A 180 8.49 -2.41 -13.21
N VAL A 181 8.94 -1.29 -12.63
CA VAL A 181 8.30 -0.68 -11.46
C VAL A 181 6.84 -0.29 -11.74
N PRO A 182 6.54 0.54 -12.75
CA PRO A 182 5.14 0.90 -13.02
C PRO A 182 4.30 -0.29 -13.49
N ALA A 183 4.89 -1.22 -14.27
CA ALA A 183 4.19 -2.44 -14.67
C ALA A 183 3.79 -3.30 -13.46
N TYR A 184 4.68 -3.46 -12.48
CA TYR A 184 4.42 -4.18 -11.25
C TYR A 184 3.29 -3.53 -10.44
N ILE A 185 3.30 -2.21 -10.25
CA ILE A 185 2.26 -1.48 -9.50
C ILE A 185 0.88 -1.70 -10.15
N VAL A 186 0.80 -1.57 -11.47
CA VAL A 186 -0.46 -1.80 -12.21
C VAL A 186 -0.90 -3.26 -12.09
N SER A 187 0.02 -4.22 -12.17
CA SER A 187 -0.25 -5.64 -11.99
C SER A 187 -0.80 -5.97 -10.60
N GLU A 188 -0.21 -5.37 -9.55
CA GLU A 188 -0.66 -5.55 -8.18
C GLU A 188 -2.06 -4.98 -7.95
N LEU A 189 -2.33 -3.77 -8.47
CA LEU A 189 -3.66 -3.18 -8.44
C LEU A 189 -4.68 -4.04 -9.19
N HIS A 190 -4.35 -4.48 -10.41
CA HIS A 190 -5.24 -5.33 -11.19
C HIS A 190 -5.58 -6.63 -10.45
N THR A 191 -4.58 -7.30 -9.91
CA THR A 191 -4.77 -8.54 -9.14
C THR A 191 -5.57 -8.29 -7.87
N GLY A 192 -5.31 -7.19 -7.17
CA GLY A 192 -6.09 -6.77 -6.00
C GLY A 192 -7.57 -6.54 -6.33
N PHE A 193 -7.86 -5.84 -7.43
CA PHE A 193 -9.23 -5.64 -7.93
C PHE A 193 -9.88 -6.96 -8.33
N GLN A 194 -9.17 -7.85 -9.00
CA GLN A 194 -9.69 -9.15 -9.42
C GLN A 194 -10.06 -10.01 -8.21
N ILE A 195 -9.18 -10.14 -7.22
CA ILE A 195 -9.46 -10.86 -5.98
C ILE A 195 -10.63 -10.22 -5.23
N GLY A 196 -10.63 -8.88 -5.11
CA GLY A 196 -11.69 -8.13 -4.47
C GLY A 196 -13.05 -8.34 -5.13
N ALA A 197 -13.10 -8.32 -6.46
CA ALA A 197 -14.33 -8.59 -7.21
C ALA A 197 -14.86 -10.00 -6.97
N VAL A 198 -14.00 -11.02 -7.00
CA VAL A 198 -14.40 -12.41 -6.72
C VAL A 198 -14.92 -12.54 -5.28
N LEU A 199 -14.27 -11.89 -4.33
CA LEU A 199 -14.68 -11.89 -2.93
C LEU A 199 -16.04 -11.18 -2.73
N PHE A 200 -16.36 -10.20 -3.57
CA PHE A 200 -17.64 -9.47 -3.51
C PHE A 200 -18.82 -10.33 -3.96
N LEU A 201 -18.63 -11.28 -4.89
CA LEU A 201 -19.70 -12.06 -5.52
C LEU A 201 -20.64 -12.78 -4.51
N PRO A 202 -20.17 -13.54 -3.51
CA PRO A 202 -21.07 -14.23 -2.57
C PRO A 202 -21.92 -13.26 -1.75
N PHE A 203 -21.37 -12.11 -1.39
CA PHE A 203 -22.10 -11.10 -0.64
C PHE A 203 -23.11 -10.34 -1.49
N LEU A 204 -22.84 -10.17 -2.79
CA LEU A 204 -23.78 -9.62 -3.75
C LEU A 204 -25.01 -10.53 -3.91
N VAL A 205 -24.82 -11.84 -3.93
CA VAL A 205 -25.95 -12.80 -4.00
C VAL A 205 -26.86 -12.64 -2.76
N ILE A 206 -26.28 -12.48 -1.56
CA ILE A 206 -27.05 -12.23 -0.34
C ILE A 206 -27.86 -10.92 -0.48
N ASP A 207 -27.25 -9.85 -0.99
CA ASP A 207 -27.96 -8.58 -1.20
C ASP A 207 -29.14 -8.75 -2.16
N MET A 208 -28.95 -9.47 -3.26
CA MET A 208 -30.02 -9.72 -4.24
C MET A 208 -31.17 -10.53 -3.64
N VAL A 209 -30.88 -11.57 -2.87
CA VAL A 209 -31.90 -12.39 -2.20
C VAL A 209 -32.69 -11.55 -1.20
N VAL A 210 -31.99 -10.79 -0.34
CA VAL A 210 -32.64 -9.93 0.66
C VAL A 210 -33.48 -8.85 -0.04
N ALA A 211 -32.96 -8.20 -1.08
CA ALA A 211 -33.72 -7.22 -1.85
C ALA A 211 -34.97 -7.81 -2.48
N SER A 212 -34.89 -8.99 -3.06
CA SER A 212 -36.05 -9.69 -3.65
C SER A 212 -37.12 -10.00 -2.61
N VAL A 213 -36.74 -10.52 -1.44
CA VAL A 213 -37.67 -10.84 -0.36
C VAL A 213 -38.34 -9.58 0.20
N THR A 214 -37.54 -8.53 0.50
CA THR A 214 -38.08 -7.27 1.06
C THR A 214 -39.06 -6.58 0.10
N THR A 215 -38.74 -6.58 -1.20
CA THR A 215 -39.62 -6.04 -2.24
C THR A 215 -40.92 -6.84 -2.33
N SER A 216 -40.85 -8.16 -2.26
CA SER A 216 -42.05 -9.06 -2.36
C SER A 216 -43.02 -8.85 -1.18
N ILE A 217 -42.51 -8.48 -0.01
CA ILE A 217 -43.34 -8.19 1.19
C ILE A 217 -43.90 -6.74 1.13
N GLY A 218 -43.50 -5.93 0.14
CA GLY A 218 -43.93 -4.53 -0.01
C GLY A 218 -43.17 -3.56 0.89
N MET A 219 -42.05 -3.95 1.49
CA MET A 219 -41.20 -3.07 2.34
C MET A 219 -40.29 -2.18 1.49
N LEU A 220 -40.87 -1.33 0.64
CA LEU A 220 -40.12 -0.45 -0.27
C LEU A 220 -39.37 0.70 0.42
N GLN A 221 -39.74 1.03 1.67
CA GLN A 221 -39.15 2.15 2.40
C GLN A 221 -37.85 1.81 3.15
N LEU A 222 -37.59 0.53 3.41
CA LEU A 222 -36.36 0.10 4.12
C LEU A 222 -35.26 -0.26 3.11
N PRO A 223 -34.08 0.36 3.19
CA PRO A 223 -32.96 -0.04 2.34
C PRO A 223 -32.59 -1.51 2.62
N PRO A 224 -32.54 -2.40 1.59
CA PRO A 224 -32.23 -3.82 1.77
C PRO A 224 -30.89 -4.09 2.48
N VAL A 225 -29.93 -3.15 2.35
CA VAL A 225 -28.60 -3.21 2.98
C VAL A 225 -28.70 -3.29 4.52
N VAL A 226 -29.69 -2.66 5.13
CA VAL A 226 -29.87 -2.69 6.60
C VAL A 226 -30.15 -4.11 7.10
N ILE A 227 -30.86 -4.90 6.30
CA ILE A 227 -31.19 -6.30 6.62
C ILE A 227 -30.08 -7.24 6.17
N SER A 228 -29.45 -6.99 5.02
CA SER A 228 -28.42 -7.88 4.48
C SER A 228 -27.10 -7.80 5.25
N THR A 229 -26.72 -6.64 5.79
CA THR A 229 -25.46 -6.46 6.52
C THR A 229 -25.31 -7.41 7.71
N PRO A 230 -26.28 -7.56 8.65
CA PRO A 230 -26.19 -8.52 9.73
C PRO A 230 -26.05 -9.97 9.24
N LEU A 231 -26.74 -10.34 8.17
CA LEU A 231 -26.66 -11.70 7.58
C LEU A 231 -25.29 -11.98 7.00
N LYS A 232 -24.70 -10.99 6.28
CA LYS A 232 -23.34 -11.09 5.74
C LYS A 232 -22.30 -11.25 6.83
N LEU A 233 -22.40 -10.46 7.91
CA LEU A 233 -21.52 -10.58 9.06
C LEU A 233 -21.61 -11.93 9.73
N LEU A 234 -22.83 -12.41 9.97
CA LEU A 234 -23.05 -13.74 10.54
C LEU A 234 -22.41 -14.83 9.67
N LEU A 235 -22.68 -14.81 8.37
CA LEU A 235 -22.09 -15.76 7.43
C LEU A 235 -20.56 -15.68 7.46
N PHE A 236 -19.99 -14.48 7.40
CA PHE A 236 -18.54 -14.27 7.41
C PHE A 236 -17.88 -14.83 8.66
N VAL A 237 -18.51 -14.66 9.84
CA VAL A 237 -18.00 -15.20 11.10
C VAL A 237 -18.16 -16.73 11.13
N MET A 238 -19.28 -17.27 10.68
CA MET A 238 -19.52 -18.71 10.69
C MET A 238 -18.55 -19.51 9.81
N VAL A 239 -18.11 -18.94 8.70
CA VAL A 239 -17.15 -19.60 7.78
C VAL A 239 -15.69 -19.29 8.12
N ASP A 240 -15.41 -18.64 9.25
CA ASP A 240 -14.08 -18.14 9.60
C ASP A 240 -13.47 -17.29 8.47
N GLY A 241 -14.22 -16.29 8.04
CA GLY A 241 -13.91 -15.49 6.84
C GLY A 241 -12.56 -14.79 6.90
N TRP A 242 -12.08 -14.37 8.08
CA TRP A 242 -10.76 -13.77 8.20
C TRP A 242 -9.65 -14.76 7.84
N ASN A 243 -9.73 -15.98 8.33
CA ASN A 243 -8.75 -17.04 8.01
C ASN A 243 -8.76 -17.37 6.52
N LEU A 244 -9.96 -17.49 5.93
CA LEU A 244 -10.11 -17.77 4.51
C LEU A 244 -9.52 -16.64 3.64
N VAL A 245 -9.82 -15.38 3.93
CA VAL A 245 -9.35 -14.24 3.15
C VAL A 245 -7.83 -14.08 3.30
N ILE A 246 -7.32 -14.04 4.54
CA ILE A 246 -5.88 -13.89 4.79
C ILE A 246 -5.12 -15.09 4.20
N GLY A 247 -5.60 -16.31 4.44
CA GLY A 247 -4.98 -17.51 3.91
C GLY A 247 -4.93 -17.55 2.38
N SER A 248 -6.02 -17.15 1.71
CA SER A 248 -6.06 -17.06 0.24
C SER A 248 -5.12 -15.98 -0.29
N LEU A 249 -5.08 -14.81 0.36
CA LEU A 249 -4.18 -13.73 0.01
C LEU A 249 -2.71 -14.14 0.16
N MET A 250 -2.36 -14.76 1.28
CA MET A 250 -0.99 -15.22 1.53
C MET A 250 -0.56 -16.27 0.50
N ARG A 251 -1.44 -17.21 0.14
CA ARG A 251 -1.18 -18.22 -0.91
C ARG A 251 -1.06 -17.62 -2.31
N SER A 252 -1.64 -16.45 -2.56
CA SER A 252 -1.48 -15.77 -3.87
C SER A 252 -0.07 -15.21 -4.10
N PHE A 253 0.78 -15.26 -3.06
CA PHE A 253 2.18 -14.87 -3.07
C PHE A 253 3.14 -16.05 -2.85
N GLY A 254 2.66 -17.28 -2.84
CA GLY A 254 3.47 -18.51 -2.62
C GLY A 254 3.44 -19.46 -3.79
#